data_a0e4018337d8124517e0f08dc4f27bd2
#
_entry.id   a0e4018337d8124517e0f08dc4f27bd2
#
_cell.length_a   1.000
_cell.length_b   1.000
_cell.length_c   1.000
_cell.angle_alpha   90.00
_cell.angle_beta   90.00
_cell.angle_gamma   90.00
#
_symmetry.space_group_name_H-M   'P 1'
#
loop_
_entity.id
_entity.type
_entity.pdbx_description
1 polymer ?
#
loop_
_entity_poly.entity_id
_entity_poly.type
_entity_poly.pdbx_seq_one_letter_code
_entity_poly.pdbx_strand_id
1 'polypeptide(L)'
;YRKRETPIRKLPIDTVGLSLLVLWVGALQLMLDKGKELDWFASGEIITLCVVAVVAFAVFLVWELTEKHPVVDLKLFKGRNFTFGALALSVAYALFFGNVVLLPLWLQQWMGYTATSAGMALAPVGVFAILLTPLVGRKVGQWDPRRMATGAFIVFSTVLWMRSQFTV
;
A
#
# COMPACT_ATOMS: atom_id res chain seq x y z
N TYR A 1 -29.31 -10.47 -10.34
CA TYR A 1 -27.84 -10.34 -10.48
C TYR A 1 -27.24 -11.12 -11.66
N ARG A 2 -28.05 -11.88 -12.42
CA ARG A 2 -27.57 -12.88 -13.40
C ARG A 2 -27.48 -12.41 -14.86
N LYS A 3 -27.55 -11.10 -15.15
CA LYS A 3 -27.52 -10.57 -16.53
C LYS A 3 -26.67 -9.30 -16.72
N ARG A 4 -25.55 -9.18 -16.02
CA ARG A 4 -24.53 -8.17 -16.34
C ARG A 4 -23.18 -8.86 -16.62
N GLU A 5 -23.19 -9.76 -17.58
CA GLU A 5 -21.94 -10.12 -18.26
C GLU A 5 -21.59 -8.93 -19.17
N THR A 6 -20.76 -8.05 -18.66
CA THR A 6 -20.09 -7.06 -19.48
C THR A 6 -19.31 -7.83 -20.55
N PRO A 7 -19.50 -7.57 -21.86
CA PRO A 7 -18.78 -8.26 -22.90
C PRO A 7 -17.29 -8.13 -22.63
N ILE A 8 -16.58 -9.26 -22.53
CA ILE A 8 -15.13 -9.31 -22.33
C ILE A 8 -14.49 -8.66 -23.55
N ARG A 9 -14.15 -7.38 -23.48
CA ARG A 9 -13.40 -6.68 -24.49
C ARG A 9 -11.93 -7.04 -24.27
N LYS A 10 -11.36 -7.85 -25.15
CA LYS A 10 -9.91 -8.10 -25.18
C LYS A 10 -9.25 -6.79 -25.60
N LEU A 11 -8.84 -5.99 -24.62
CA LEU A 11 -8.01 -4.81 -24.84
C LEU A 11 -6.55 -5.27 -25.02
N PRO A 12 -5.78 -4.67 -25.92
CA PRO A 12 -4.36 -4.94 -26.02
C PRO A 12 -3.69 -4.55 -24.69
N ILE A 13 -2.79 -5.40 -24.22
CA ILE A 13 -2.01 -5.12 -23.01
C ILE A 13 -0.97 -4.06 -23.38
N ASP A 14 -0.95 -2.96 -22.66
CA ASP A 14 0.11 -1.95 -22.78
C ASP A 14 1.40 -2.47 -22.14
N THR A 15 2.22 -3.12 -22.95
CA THR A 15 3.50 -3.68 -22.51
C THR A 15 4.53 -2.60 -22.19
N VAL A 16 4.45 -1.43 -22.82
CA VAL A 16 5.38 -0.32 -22.59
C VAL A 16 5.07 0.33 -21.23
N GLY A 17 3.81 0.68 -20.96
CA GLY A 17 3.39 1.23 -19.68
C GLY A 17 3.69 0.25 -18.53
N LEU A 18 3.43 -1.05 -18.73
CA LEU A 18 3.75 -2.07 -17.74
C LEU A 18 5.26 -2.17 -17.47
N SER A 19 6.10 -2.15 -18.51
CA SER A 19 7.55 -2.21 -18.36
C SER A 19 8.09 -0.98 -17.64
N LEU A 20 7.59 0.22 -17.96
CA LEU A 20 7.94 1.46 -17.28
C LEU A 20 7.51 1.42 -15.80
N LEU A 21 6.31 0.92 -15.51
CA LEU A 21 5.81 0.74 -14.14
C LEU A 21 6.74 -0.17 -13.33
N VAL A 22 7.09 -1.33 -13.86
CA VAL A 22 8.01 -2.28 -13.21
C VAL A 22 9.38 -1.65 -13.00
N LEU A 23 9.89 -0.92 -13.99
CA LEU A 23 11.21 -0.30 -13.93
C LEU A 23 11.30 0.76 -12.84
N TRP A 24 10.39 1.74 -12.81
CA TRP A 24 10.47 2.82 -11.81
C TRP A 24 10.14 2.34 -10.39
N VAL A 25 9.15 1.45 -10.23
CA VAL A 25 8.84 0.88 -8.91
C VAL A 25 9.97 0.00 -8.42
N GLY A 26 10.53 -0.85 -9.29
CA GLY A 26 11.66 -1.72 -8.94
C GLY A 26 12.92 -0.93 -8.57
N ALA A 27 13.27 0.09 -9.35
CA ALA A 27 14.41 0.95 -9.04
C ALA A 27 14.22 1.71 -7.72
N LEU A 28 13.01 2.25 -7.49
CA LEU A 28 12.68 2.93 -6.23
C LEU A 28 12.76 1.97 -5.03
N GLN A 29 12.19 0.76 -5.16
CA GLN A 29 12.22 -0.24 -4.11
C GLN A 29 13.66 -0.65 -3.77
N LEU A 30 14.48 -0.96 -4.77
CA LEU A 30 15.89 -1.32 -4.55
C LEU A 30 16.68 -0.18 -3.91
N MET A 31 16.42 1.07 -4.31
CA MET A 31 17.03 2.25 -3.71
C MET A 31 16.68 2.37 -2.22
N LEU A 32 15.40 2.16 -1.87
CA LEU A 32 14.95 2.25 -0.47
C LEU A 32 15.47 1.10 0.39
N ASP A 33 15.49 -0.12 -0.15
CA ASP A 33 15.94 -1.32 0.58
C ASP A 33 17.44 -1.27 0.86
N LYS A 34 18.26 -0.90 -0.15
CA LYS A 34 19.73 -0.86 -0.03
C LYS A 34 20.26 0.47 0.49
N GLY A 35 19.44 1.50 0.57
CA GLY A 35 19.90 2.86 0.91
C GLY A 35 20.68 2.92 2.21
N LYS A 36 20.21 2.24 3.27
CA LYS A 36 20.88 2.21 4.56
C LYS A 36 22.22 1.46 4.53
N GLU A 37 22.32 0.39 3.74
CA GLU A 37 23.53 -0.43 3.64
C GLU A 37 24.63 0.25 2.82
N LEU A 38 24.23 1.10 1.88
CA LEU A 38 25.13 1.77 0.93
C LEU A 38 25.31 3.28 1.22
N ASP A 39 25.04 3.71 2.46
CA ASP A 39 25.17 5.12 2.88
C ASP A 39 24.41 6.11 1.98
N TRP A 40 23.25 5.70 1.50
CA TRP A 40 22.35 6.54 0.71
C TRP A 40 23.05 7.21 -0.49
N PHE A 41 22.92 8.52 -0.61
CA PHE A 41 23.43 9.31 -1.74
C PHE A 41 24.97 9.45 -1.75
N ALA A 42 25.70 8.84 -0.82
CA ALA A 42 27.15 8.71 -0.90
C ALA A 42 27.57 7.60 -1.90
N SER A 43 26.67 6.66 -2.22
CA SER A 43 26.91 5.58 -3.17
C SER A 43 26.46 5.94 -4.59
N GLY A 44 27.33 5.71 -5.58
CA GLY A 44 27.00 5.86 -7.00
C GLY A 44 25.88 4.90 -7.46
N GLU A 45 25.73 3.72 -6.81
CA GLU A 45 24.67 2.77 -7.10
C GLU A 45 23.29 3.36 -6.71
N ILE A 46 23.19 3.95 -5.53
CA ILE A 46 21.93 4.57 -5.05
C ILE A 46 21.55 5.79 -5.91
N ILE A 47 22.56 6.60 -6.28
CA ILE A 47 22.31 7.75 -7.19
C ILE A 47 21.78 7.26 -8.53
N THR A 48 22.39 6.19 -9.09
CA THR A 48 21.95 5.62 -10.36
C THR A 48 20.51 5.09 -10.26
N LEU A 49 20.17 4.34 -9.21
CA LEU A 49 18.82 3.85 -8.96
C LEU A 49 17.82 5.01 -8.81
N CYS A 50 18.19 6.08 -8.12
CA CYS A 50 17.38 7.28 -7.97
C CYS A 50 17.09 7.93 -9.34
N VAL A 51 18.13 8.13 -10.14
CA VAL A 51 17.97 8.73 -11.49
C VAL A 51 17.10 7.84 -12.37
N VAL A 52 17.33 6.52 -12.38
CA VAL A 52 16.51 5.58 -13.15
C VAL A 52 15.06 5.63 -12.69
N ALA A 53 14.79 5.62 -11.38
CA ALA A 53 13.44 5.69 -10.83
C ALA A 53 12.74 6.98 -11.25
N VAL A 54 13.40 8.14 -11.11
CA VAL A 54 12.81 9.45 -11.45
C VAL A 54 12.56 9.59 -12.95
N VAL A 55 13.53 9.21 -13.79
CA VAL A 55 13.39 9.30 -15.25
C VAL A 55 12.32 8.34 -15.74
N ALA A 56 12.35 7.07 -15.30
CA ALA A 56 11.36 6.09 -15.69
C ALA A 56 9.94 6.48 -15.21
N PHE A 57 9.81 7.07 -14.02
CA PHE A 57 8.54 7.60 -13.52
C PHE A 57 8.03 8.77 -14.38
N ALA A 58 8.90 9.72 -14.74
CA ALA A 58 8.51 10.85 -15.60
C ALA A 58 8.05 10.36 -16.98
N VAL A 59 8.78 9.43 -17.60
CA VAL A 59 8.40 8.83 -18.87
C VAL A 59 7.09 8.04 -18.74
N PHE A 60 6.92 7.30 -17.66
CA PHE A 60 5.69 6.58 -17.34
C PHE A 60 4.48 7.53 -17.27
N LEU A 61 4.59 8.65 -16.55
CA LEU A 61 3.51 9.63 -16.45
C LEU A 61 3.13 10.20 -17.84
N VAL A 62 4.12 10.55 -18.65
CA VAL A 62 3.86 11.05 -20.01
C VAL A 62 3.18 9.97 -20.86
N TRP A 63 3.66 8.73 -20.78
CA TRP A 63 3.08 7.60 -21.49
C TRP A 63 1.62 7.35 -21.11
N GLU A 64 1.32 7.22 -19.83
CA GLU A 64 -0.02 6.97 -19.28
C GLU A 64 -1.03 8.09 -19.61
N LEU A 65 -0.55 9.32 -19.77
CA LEU A 65 -1.41 10.45 -20.15
C LEU A 65 -1.71 10.48 -21.65
N THR A 66 -0.85 9.91 -22.49
CA THR A 66 -0.94 9.95 -23.96
C THR A 66 -1.50 8.66 -24.57
N GLU A 67 -1.32 7.52 -23.89
CA GLU A 67 -1.77 6.22 -24.40
C GLU A 67 -3.30 6.10 -24.36
N LYS A 68 -3.85 5.41 -25.38
CA LYS A 68 -5.30 5.17 -25.50
C LYS A 68 -5.83 4.12 -24.53
N HIS A 69 -4.99 3.14 -24.22
CA HIS A 69 -5.31 2.04 -23.29
C HIS A 69 -4.22 1.91 -22.22
N PRO A 70 -4.09 2.91 -21.35
CA PRO A 70 -3.05 2.94 -20.34
C PRO A 70 -3.22 1.82 -19.31
N VAL A 71 -2.12 1.37 -18.70
CA VAL A 71 -2.14 0.41 -17.58
C VAL A 71 -2.81 1.04 -16.37
N VAL A 72 -2.50 2.31 -16.11
CA VAL A 72 -3.09 3.08 -15.01
C VAL A 72 -3.82 4.30 -15.59
N ASP A 73 -5.14 4.28 -15.56
CA ASP A 73 -5.91 5.43 -16.05
C ASP A 73 -5.83 6.61 -15.05
N LEU A 74 -4.82 7.46 -15.26
CA LEU A 74 -4.61 8.66 -14.44
C LEU A 74 -5.77 9.66 -14.50
N LYS A 75 -6.65 9.55 -15.51
CA LYS A 75 -7.85 10.42 -15.62
C LYS A 75 -8.85 10.16 -14.48
N LEU A 76 -8.80 8.99 -13.86
CA LEU A 76 -9.62 8.66 -12.69
C LEU A 76 -9.35 9.62 -11.51
N PHE A 77 -8.12 10.14 -11.40
CA PHE A 77 -7.76 11.11 -10.36
C PHE A 77 -8.38 12.51 -10.56
N LYS A 78 -9.01 12.78 -11.72
CA LYS A 78 -9.85 13.97 -11.88
C LYS A 78 -11.15 13.89 -11.07
N GLY A 79 -11.61 12.67 -10.75
CA GLY A 79 -12.77 12.43 -9.92
C GLY A 79 -12.45 12.62 -8.43
N ARG A 80 -13.02 13.65 -7.80
CA ARG A 80 -12.79 13.96 -6.37
C ARG A 80 -12.97 12.74 -5.46
N ASN A 81 -14.05 11.98 -5.67
CA ASN A 81 -14.33 10.79 -4.84
C ASN A 81 -13.25 9.72 -4.98
N PHE A 82 -12.74 9.50 -6.18
CA PHE A 82 -11.67 8.55 -6.44
C PHE A 82 -10.36 9.01 -5.79
N THR A 83 -9.99 10.28 -5.98
CA THR A 83 -8.75 10.85 -5.44
C THR A 83 -8.73 10.81 -3.92
N PHE A 84 -9.80 11.29 -3.26
CA PHE A 84 -9.88 11.23 -1.81
C PHE A 84 -9.92 9.80 -1.28
N GLY A 85 -10.61 8.88 -1.95
CA GLY A 85 -10.63 7.48 -1.60
C GLY A 85 -9.26 6.82 -1.73
N ALA A 86 -8.55 7.07 -2.83
CA ALA A 86 -7.22 6.55 -3.07
C ALA A 86 -6.20 7.09 -2.05
N LEU A 87 -6.23 8.41 -1.76
CA LEU A 87 -5.36 9.02 -0.76
C LEU A 87 -5.64 8.47 0.65
N ALA A 88 -6.90 8.41 1.05
CA ALA A 88 -7.27 7.87 2.36
C ALA A 88 -6.82 6.40 2.50
N LEU A 89 -7.00 5.59 1.47
CA LEU A 89 -6.57 4.21 1.45
C LEU A 89 -5.03 4.10 1.50
N SER A 90 -4.32 4.92 0.75
CA SER A 90 -2.84 4.94 0.75
C SER A 90 -2.29 5.29 2.13
N VAL A 91 -2.85 6.30 2.80
CA VAL A 91 -2.47 6.67 4.17
C VAL A 91 -2.77 5.53 5.14
N ALA A 92 -3.96 4.92 5.05
CA ALA A 92 -4.34 3.80 5.91
C ALA A 92 -3.38 2.62 5.75
N TYR A 93 -3.03 2.25 4.52
CA TYR A 93 -2.07 1.17 4.25
C TYR A 93 -0.66 1.53 4.72
N ALA A 94 -0.20 2.76 4.50
CA ALA A 94 1.10 3.20 5.00
C ALA A 94 1.21 3.08 6.52
N LEU A 95 0.19 3.53 7.25
CA LEU A 95 0.12 3.40 8.71
C LEU A 95 0.00 1.93 9.16
N PHE A 96 -0.79 1.13 8.45
CA PHE A 96 -0.96 -0.30 8.77
C PHE A 96 0.36 -1.05 8.60
N PHE A 97 1.01 -0.94 7.44
CA PHE A 97 2.29 -1.62 7.19
C PHE A 97 3.42 -1.08 8.06
N GLY A 98 3.46 0.24 8.30
CA GLY A 98 4.39 0.83 9.26
C GLY A 98 4.24 0.19 10.65
N ASN A 99 3.00 -0.02 11.10
CA ASN A 99 2.73 -0.71 12.36
C ASN A 99 3.17 -2.17 12.36
N VAL A 100 2.90 -2.90 11.26
CA VAL A 100 3.28 -4.32 11.12
C VAL A 100 4.80 -4.51 11.19
N VAL A 101 5.57 -3.55 10.67
CA VAL A 101 7.04 -3.60 10.69
C VAL A 101 7.63 -3.05 11.98
N LEU A 102 7.16 -1.87 12.41
CA LEU A 102 7.77 -1.16 13.55
C LEU A 102 7.46 -1.82 14.90
N LEU A 103 6.28 -2.42 15.05
CA LEU A 103 5.91 -3.00 16.34
C LEU A 103 6.77 -4.22 16.73
N PRO A 104 7.00 -5.22 15.86
CA PRO A 104 7.91 -6.32 16.20
C PRO A 104 9.33 -5.84 16.44
N LEU A 105 9.78 -4.84 15.69
CA LEU A 105 11.11 -4.27 15.84
C LEU A 105 11.26 -3.59 17.20
N TRP A 106 10.27 -2.82 17.62
CA TRP A 106 10.23 -2.17 18.93
C TRP A 106 10.23 -3.19 20.08
N LEU A 107 9.40 -4.24 19.97
CA LEU A 107 9.36 -5.32 20.98
C LEU A 107 10.73 -6.01 21.13
N GLN A 108 11.45 -6.22 20.03
CA GLN A 108 12.74 -6.90 20.05
C GLN A 108 13.86 -5.97 20.55
N GLN A 109 13.90 -4.71 20.10
CA GLN A 109 15.01 -3.81 20.40
C GLN A 109 14.90 -3.16 21.79
N TRP A 110 13.70 -2.86 22.26
CA TRP A 110 13.48 -2.09 23.47
C TRP A 110 12.88 -2.90 24.62
N MET A 111 12.06 -3.90 24.33
CA MET A 111 11.38 -4.72 25.33
C MET A 111 12.06 -6.07 25.56
N GLY A 112 13.17 -6.36 24.87
CA GLY A 112 13.94 -7.60 25.02
C GLY A 112 13.23 -8.89 24.57
N TYR A 113 12.18 -8.77 23.76
CA TYR A 113 11.48 -9.93 23.21
C TYR A 113 12.36 -10.65 22.18
N THR A 114 12.29 -11.98 22.16
CA THR A 114 12.82 -12.76 21.05
C THR A 114 11.93 -12.59 19.81
N ALA A 115 12.46 -12.86 18.63
CA ALA A 115 11.66 -12.80 17.39
C ALA A 115 10.40 -13.68 17.46
N THR A 116 10.51 -14.87 18.07
CA THR A 116 9.39 -15.79 18.28
C THR A 116 8.34 -15.20 19.22
N SER A 117 8.76 -14.64 20.36
CA SER A 117 7.84 -14.03 21.33
C SER A 117 7.14 -12.80 20.77
N ALA A 118 7.85 -11.97 20.00
CA ALA A 118 7.26 -10.82 19.29
C ALA A 118 6.23 -11.27 18.26
N GLY A 119 6.52 -12.35 17.49
CA GLY A 119 5.58 -12.95 16.54
C GLY A 119 4.33 -13.51 17.23
N MET A 120 4.49 -14.21 18.36
CA MET A 120 3.36 -14.70 19.14
C MET A 120 2.49 -13.59 19.73
N ALA A 121 3.08 -12.50 20.17
CA ALA A 121 2.33 -11.33 20.65
C ALA A 121 1.46 -10.70 19.56
N LEU A 122 1.86 -10.83 18.28
CA LEU A 122 1.13 -10.31 17.12
C LEU A 122 0.17 -11.32 16.48
N ALA A 123 0.32 -12.61 16.80
CA ALA A 123 -0.50 -13.68 16.24
C ALA A 123 -2.02 -13.45 16.37
N PRO A 124 -2.56 -12.88 17.48
CA PRO A 124 -3.98 -12.59 17.62
C PRO A 124 -4.53 -11.69 16.49
N VAL A 125 -3.72 -10.76 15.95
CA VAL A 125 -4.12 -9.89 14.84
C VAL A 125 -4.51 -10.71 13.60
N GLY A 126 -3.68 -11.71 13.26
CA GLY A 126 -3.96 -12.62 12.14
C GLY A 126 -5.21 -13.49 12.37
N VAL A 127 -5.37 -14.01 13.58
CA VAL A 127 -6.55 -14.80 13.96
C VAL A 127 -7.83 -13.98 13.83
N PHE A 128 -7.85 -12.75 14.36
CA PHE A 128 -9.01 -11.85 14.22
C PHE A 128 -9.29 -11.52 12.75
N ALA A 129 -8.27 -11.29 11.92
CA ALA A 129 -8.46 -11.04 10.51
C ALA A 129 -9.14 -12.23 9.81
N ILE A 130 -8.71 -13.46 10.08
CA ILE A 130 -9.30 -14.69 9.52
C ILE A 130 -10.76 -14.84 9.95
N LEU A 131 -11.07 -14.60 11.23
CA LEU A 131 -12.43 -14.74 11.77
C LEU A 131 -13.39 -13.65 11.27
N LEU A 132 -12.91 -12.42 11.14
CA LEU A 132 -13.74 -11.28 10.75
C LEU A 132 -13.97 -11.21 9.22
N THR A 133 -13.04 -11.70 8.41
CA THR A 133 -13.14 -11.65 6.95
C THR A 133 -14.45 -12.23 6.40
N PRO A 134 -14.89 -13.45 6.77
CA PRO A 134 -16.14 -14.00 6.26
C PRO A 134 -17.37 -13.26 6.79
N LEU A 135 -17.33 -12.70 8.00
CA LEU A 135 -18.42 -11.90 8.58
C LEU A 135 -18.60 -10.59 7.82
N VAL A 136 -17.50 -9.90 7.57
CA VAL A 136 -17.48 -8.64 6.80
C VAL A 136 -17.86 -8.92 5.35
N GLY A 137 -17.28 -9.94 4.72
CA GLY A 137 -17.52 -10.29 3.33
C GLY A 137 -19.01 -10.59 3.02
N ARG A 138 -19.73 -11.22 3.95
CA ARG A 138 -21.18 -11.47 3.80
C ARG A 138 -22.03 -10.19 3.89
N LYS A 139 -21.58 -9.19 4.62
CA LYS A 139 -22.34 -7.96 4.91
C LYS A 139 -21.94 -6.76 4.06
N VAL A 140 -20.75 -6.78 3.46
CA VAL A 140 -20.23 -5.68 2.63
C VAL A 140 -21.19 -5.26 1.52
N GLY A 141 -21.91 -6.21 0.91
CA GLY A 141 -22.90 -5.90 -0.14
C GLY A 141 -24.21 -5.28 0.35
N GLN A 142 -24.46 -5.29 1.67
CA GLN A 142 -25.69 -4.79 2.29
C GLN A 142 -25.50 -3.48 3.06
N TRP A 143 -24.28 -3.20 3.48
CA TRP A 143 -23.94 -2.04 4.29
C TRP A 143 -23.45 -0.89 3.40
N ASP A 144 -23.68 0.33 3.85
CA ASP A 144 -23.16 1.52 3.19
C ASP A 144 -21.61 1.55 3.33
N PRO A 145 -20.86 1.51 2.22
CA PRO A 145 -19.39 1.50 2.24
C PRO A 145 -18.80 2.70 3.00
N ARG A 146 -19.46 3.84 2.98
CA ARG A 146 -19.01 5.06 3.67
C ARG A 146 -19.01 4.86 5.18
N ARG A 147 -20.11 4.29 5.72
CA ARG A 147 -20.24 4.02 7.17
C ARG A 147 -19.21 2.99 7.63
N MET A 148 -18.99 1.95 6.81
CA MET A 148 -17.97 0.93 7.10
C MET A 148 -16.57 1.53 7.13
N ALA A 149 -16.21 2.32 6.11
CA ALA A 149 -14.92 2.97 6.05
C ALA A 149 -14.71 3.93 7.23
N THR A 150 -15.71 4.77 7.55
CA THR A 150 -15.64 5.70 8.68
C THR A 150 -15.45 4.94 10.00
N GLY A 151 -16.21 3.87 10.23
CA GLY A 151 -16.08 3.03 11.42
C GLY A 151 -14.69 2.39 11.53
N ALA A 152 -14.16 1.86 10.43
CA ALA A 152 -12.83 1.28 10.40
C ALA A 152 -11.74 2.32 10.72
N PHE A 153 -11.82 3.53 10.15
CA PHE A 153 -10.88 4.62 10.44
C PHE A 153 -10.96 5.09 11.90
N ILE A 154 -12.16 5.18 12.48
CA ILE A 154 -12.33 5.55 13.90
C ILE A 154 -11.65 4.51 14.79
N VAL A 155 -11.92 3.22 14.59
CA VAL A 155 -11.30 2.14 15.36
C VAL A 155 -9.78 2.17 15.21
N PHE A 156 -9.29 2.32 13.99
CA PHE A 156 -7.86 2.37 13.71
C PHE A 156 -7.17 3.56 14.40
N SER A 157 -7.77 4.75 14.30
CA SER A 157 -7.27 5.97 14.97
C SER A 157 -7.26 5.82 16.49
N THR A 158 -8.31 5.21 17.06
CA THR A 158 -8.39 4.96 18.50
C THR A 158 -7.29 4.01 18.97
N VAL A 159 -7.02 2.94 18.23
CA VAL A 159 -5.95 1.99 18.54
C VAL A 159 -4.57 2.67 18.46
N LEU A 160 -4.32 3.48 17.44
CA LEU A 160 -3.07 4.23 17.33
C LEU A 160 -2.90 5.23 18.47
N TRP A 161 -3.99 5.92 18.84
CA TRP A 161 -3.98 6.85 19.97
C TRP A 161 -3.71 6.13 21.29
N MET A 162 -4.35 4.99 21.55
CA MET A 162 -4.06 4.18 22.74
C MET A 162 -2.58 3.76 22.79
N ARG A 163 -2.00 3.38 21.65
CA ARG A 163 -0.58 3.01 21.56
C ARG A 163 0.37 4.17 21.82
N SER A 164 0.00 5.40 21.47
CA SER A 164 0.80 6.58 21.77
C SER A 164 0.92 6.88 23.25
N GLN A 165 0.04 6.28 24.07
CA GLN A 165 0.06 6.41 25.54
C GLN A 165 0.92 5.33 26.23
N PHE A 166 1.44 4.35 25.48
CA PHE A 166 2.35 3.36 26.06
C PHE A 166 3.69 4.03 26.36
N THR A 167 3.98 4.17 27.64
CA THR A 167 5.29 4.58 28.15
C THR A 167 6.11 3.33 28.51
N VAL A 168 7.39 3.38 28.22
CA VAL A 168 8.36 2.34 28.61
C VAL A 168 8.72 2.52 30.08
#